data_c272cf2e4dc9ef8c9419e12f910d90f5
#
_entry.id   c272cf2e4dc9ef8c9419e12f910d90f5
#
_cell.length_a   1.000
_cell.length_b   1.000
_cell.length_c   1.000
_cell.angle_alpha   90.00
_cell.angle_beta   90.00
_cell.angle_gamma   90.00
#
_symmetry.space_group_name_H-M   'P 1'
#
loop_
_entity.id
_entity.type
_entity.pdbx_description
1 polymer ?
#
loop_
_entity_poly.entity_id
_entity_poly.type
_entity_poly.pdbx_seq_one_letter_code
_entity_poly.pdbx_strand_id
1 'polypeptide(L)'
;LFMRTRGLSEETAQIPVAFDPSLRPTEDIAKFTAELQKYNRYFGSSDLPIIGLVPFSNTLSVPRTLDIASVIDGQWVNQGEAKTRRILHSSLIASSIEYELNKFIAGELIISASERTDVLLASSLATSNGIPLAGLVLTEREAPAPKLLEFCQSAIKQGLPILHTHLNTLETAQRLSDFGNEIPTDDTERAEQVTRFVSSHIDVEWLKQHSNNGATPRLSPSAFRHELVQKSIAAKKRIVLPEGDEPRTIEAAAICQARGIAHCILLAKPEAVHDVAKARGIELPAGLEIIDPDQIRDQYIAPMVELRKGKLNDLQAKEQLQDTVVLGTMMLALDHVDGLVSGAVHTTANTVRPAFQLIKTAPAYSLVSSIFFMLLPDEVYVYGDCAINPDPTAEQLAEIAIQSADSAKAFGIDPRIAMISYSTGTSGTGADVEKVQQATQIAQQRRPDLLID
;
A
#
# COMPACT_ATOMS: atom_id res chain seq x y z
N LEU A 1 22.74 -11.56 10.45
CA LEU A 1 22.47 -12.56 11.51
C LEU A 1 22.20 -11.83 12.82
N PHE A 2 20.95 -11.68 13.24
CA PHE A 2 20.63 -11.17 14.58
C PHE A 2 20.74 -12.32 15.57
N MET A 3 21.92 -12.49 16.17
CA MET A 3 22.06 -13.33 17.37
C MET A 3 21.83 -12.48 18.61
N ARG A 4 20.67 -12.59 19.25
CA ARG A 4 20.48 -12.12 20.62
C ARG A 4 20.80 -13.27 21.55
N THR A 5 22.07 -13.37 21.96
CA THR A 5 22.54 -14.36 22.91
C THR A 5 22.18 -13.91 24.34
N ARG A 6 21.06 -14.38 24.89
CA ARG A 6 20.87 -14.37 26.35
C ARG A 6 21.55 -15.62 26.92
N GLY A 7 22.63 -15.43 27.63
CA GLY A 7 23.26 -16.47 28.42
C GLY A 7 24.55 -17.11 27.86
N LEU A 8 25.07 -16.60 26.74
CA LEU A 8 26.43 -16.97 26.30
C LEU A 8 27.46 -16.02 26.93
N SER A 9 28.64 -16.56 27.31
CA SER A 9 29.73 -15.73 27.81
C SER A 9 30.22 -14.73 26.75
N GLU A 10 30.77 -13.58 27.18
CA GLU A 10 31.28 -12.55 26.26
C GLU A 10 32.29 -13.11 25.24
N GLU A 11 33.03 -14.17 25.58
CA GLU A 11 33.95 -14.85 24.67
C GLU A 11 33.26 -15.57 23.50
N THR A 12 32.04 -16.07 23.70
CA THR A 12 31.25 -16.74 22.66
C THR A 12 30.55 -15.74 21.74
N ALA A 13 30.31 -14.51 22.21
CA ALA A 13 29.68 -13.43 21.42
C ALA A 13 30.63 -12.77 20.42
N GLN A 14 31.96 -13.02 20.53
CA GLN A 14 32.97 -12.43 19.67
C GLN A 14 33.50 -13.35 18.56
N ILE A 15 32.75 -14.40 18.19
CA ILE A 15 33.12 -15.19 17.00
C ILE A 15 32.85 -14.33 15.77
N PRO A 16 33.85 -13.74 15.12
CA PRO A 16 33.66 -13.10 13.83
C PRO A 16 33.35 -14.23 12.84
N VAL A 17 32.07 -14.41 12.55
CA VAL A 17 31.66 -15.16 11.36
C VAL A 17 32.09 -14.28 10.19
N ALA A 18 33.31 -14.43 9.72
CA ALA A 18 33.70 -13.88 8.43
C ALA A 18 32.87 -14.63 7.38
N PHE A 19 31.69 -14.07 7.09
CA PHE A 19 30.88 -14.51 5.98
C PHE A 19 31.67 -14.21 4.70
N ASP A 20 32.07 -15.25 4.00
CA ASP A 20 32.45 -15.08 2.61
C ASP A 20 31.22 -14.59 1.86
N PRO A 21 31.23 -13.34 1.34
CA PRO A 21 30.08 -12.79 0.63
C PRO A 21 29.73 -13.55 -0.66
N SER A 22 30.60 -14.48 -1.10
CA SER A 22 30.32 -15.39 -2.21
C SER A 22 29.43 -16.58 -1.82
N LEU A 23 29.31 -16.90 -0.52
CA LEU A 23 28.38 -17.91 0.00
C LEU A 23 26.98 -17.30 0.05
N ARG A 24 26.28 -17.32 -1.08
CA ARG A 24 24.84 -17.06 -1.08
C ARG A 24 24.14 -18.17 -0.32
N PRO A 25 23.23 -17.84 0.64
CA PRO A 25 22.40 -18.85 1.27
C PRO A 25 21.63 -19.59 0.17
N THR A 26 21.96 -20.85 -0.06
CA THR A 26 21.16 -21.71 -0.91
C THR A 26 19.86 -21.99 -0.16
N GLU A 27 18.74 -22.21 -0.86
CA GLU A 27 17.42 -22.55 -0.30
C GLU A 27 17.46 -23.84 0.56
N ASP A 28 18.56 -24.55 0.56
CA ASP A 28 18.81 -25.78 1.31
C ASP A 28 19.39 -25.50 2.70
N ILE A 29 18.53 -25.37 3.71
CA ILE A 29 18.91 -25.19 5.12
C ILE A 29 19.89 -26.27 5.59
N ALA A 30 19.71 -27.52 5.20
CA ALA A 30 20.57 -28.62 5.63
C ALA A 30 22.00 -28.46 5.10
N LYS A 31 22.15 -28.10 3.84
CA LYS A 31 23.45 -27.85 3.21
C LYS A 31 24.16 -26.66 3.83
N PHE A 32 23.42 -25.57 4.05
CA PHE A 32 23.96 -24.36 4.68
C PHE A 32 24.37 -24.64 6.13
N THR A 33 23.54 -25.39 6.88
CA THR A 33 23.86 -25.83 8.25
C THR A 33 25.15 -26.63 8.28
N ALA A 34 25.32 -27.60 7.34
CA ALA A 34 26.54 -28.39 7.24
C ALA A 34 27.77 -27.54 6.92
N GLU A 35 27.63 -26.50 6.09
CA GLU A 35 28.74 -25.55 5.83
C GLU A 35 29.09 -24.75 7.10
N LEU A 36 28.09 -24.22 7.82
CA LEU A 36 28.33 -23.48 9.07
C LEU A 36 28.94 -24.36 10.15
N GLN A 37 28.59 -25.63 10.22
CA GLN A 37 29.14 -26.59 11.19
C GLN A 37 30.64 -26.88 10.97
N LYS A 38 31.19 -26.63 9.77
CA LYS A 38 32.65 -26.69 9.53
C LYS A 38 33.39 -25.62 10.34
N TYR A 39 32.75 -24.49 10.61
CA TYR A 39 33.37 -23.40 11.38
C TYR A 39 33.05 -23.51 12.88
N ASN A 40 31.81 -23.94 13.22
CA ASN A 40 31.43 -24.17 14.61
C ASN A 40 30.32 -25.24 14.70
N ARG A 41 30.67 -26.35 15.40
CA ARG A 41 29.77 -27.52 15.59
C ARG A 41 28.43 -27.23 16.31
N TYR A 42 28.32 -26.08 16.97
CA TYR A 42 27.11 -25.71 17.69
C TYR A 42 26.00 -25.20 16.78
N PHE A 43 26.32 -24.75 15.56
CA PHE A 43 25.28 -24.33 14.63
C PHE A 43 24.37 -25.50 14.24
N GLY A 44 23.06 -25.31 14.39
CA GLY A 44 22.05 -26.34 14.10
C GLY A 44 21.95 -27.45 15.16
N SER A 45 22.62 -27.28 16.32
CA SER A 45 22.39 -28.16 17.49
C SER A 45 21.09 -27.80 18.21
N SER A 46 20.69 -28.64 19.19
CA SER A 46 19.53 -28.34 20.07
C SER A 46 19.67 -27.02 20.83
N ASP A 47 20.92 -26.66 21.17
CA ASP A 47 21.20 -25.45 21.95
C ASP A 47 21.29 -24.19 21.09
N LEU A 48 21.56 -24.33 19.81
CA LEU A 48 21.64 -23.25 18.83
C LEU A 48 20.97 -23.69 17.49
N PRO A 49 19.65 -23.85 17.47
CA PRO A 49 18.96 -24.27 16.27
C PRO A 49 18.98 -23.16 15.20
N ILE A 50 19.10 -23.55 13.94
CA ILE A 50 18.90 -22.63 12.81
C ILE A 50 17.40 -22.63 12.50
N ILE A 51 16.74 -21.53 12.82
CA ILE A 51 15.29 -21.38 12.66
C ILE A 51 14.90 -20.75 11.32
N GLY A 52 15.86 -20.41 10.47
CA GLY A 52 15.57 -19.88 9.14
C GLY A 52 16.84 -19.38 8.43
N LEU A 53 16.73 -19.27 7.13
CA LEU A 53 17.75 -18.67 6.25
C LEU A 53 17.08 -17.58 5.42
N VAL A 54 17.47 -16.34 5.67
CA VAL A 54 16.94 -15.18 4.94
C VAL A 54 17.93 -14.79 3.86
N PRO A 55 17.63 -15.04 2.57
CA PRO A 55 18.51 -14.63 1.48
C PRO A 55 18.59 -13.10 1.37
N PHE A 56 19.70 -12.60 0.85
CA PHE A 56 19.80 -11.18 0.55
C PHE A 56 18.93 -10.83 -0.66
N SER A 57 18.15 -9.76 -0.54
CA SER A 57 17.28 -9.26 -1.61
C SER A 57 17.63 -7.80 -1.92
N ASN A 58 18.06 -7.54 -3.15
CA ASN A 58 18.34 -6.19 -3.62
C ASN A 58 17.07 -5.30 -3.57
N THR A 59 15.90 -5.87 -3.90
CA THR A 59 14.64 -5.12 -3.95
C THR A 59 14.16 -4.62 -2.59
N LEU A 60 14.56 -5.29 -1.50
CA LEU A 60 14.22 -4.88 -0.14
C LEU A 60 15.19 -3.84 0.43
N SER A 61 16.31 -3.60 -0.26
CA SER A 61 17.34 -2.65 0.18
C SER A 61 17.20 -1.27 -0.45
N VAL A 62 16.19 -1.05 -1.31
CA VAL A 62 16.02 0.20 -2.06
C VAL A 62 15.46 1.33 -1.20
N PRO A 63 16.19 2.47 -1.08
CA PRO A 63 15.70 3.64 -0.37
C PRO A 63 14.69 4.42 -1.20
N ARG A 64 13.93 5.29 -0.53
CA ARG A 64 13.13 6.32 -1.20
C ARG A 64 14.03 7.49 -1.62
N THR A 65 13.62 8.22 -2.63
CA THR A 65 14.32 9.46 -3.00
C THR A 65 14.31 10.50 -1.87
N LEU A 66 13.30 10.46 -1.01
CA LEU A 66 13.24 11.29 0.19
C LEU A 66 14.44 11.06 1.13
N ASP A 67 14.86 9.80 1.27
CA ASP A 67 15.84 9.38 2.27
C ASP A 67 17.26 9.86 1.94
N ILE A 68 17.56 10.12 0.67
CA ILE A 68 18.90 10.54 0.25
C ILE A 68 19.16 12.03 0.45
N ALA A 69 18.13 12.85 0.64
CA ALA A 69 18.29 14.31 0.73
C ALA A 69 19.26 14.73 1.86
N SER A 70 19.14 14.11 3.03
CA SER A 70 20.03 14.38 4.17
C SER A 70 21.45 13.86 3.98
N VAL A 71 21.64 12.80 3.19
CA VAL A 71 22.94 12.16 2.93
C VAL A 71 23.84 13.05 2.08
N ILE A 72 23.24 13.75 1.12
CA ILE A 72 23.95 14.60 0.17
C ILE A 72 23.84 16.09 0.50
N ASP A 73 23.38 16.46 1.69
CA ASP A 73 23.08 17.86 2.08
C ASP A 73 22.21 18.54 1.03
N GLY A 74 21.22 17.80 0.49
CA GLY A 74 20.40 18.19 -0.66
C GLY A 74 19.28 19.14 -0.29
N GLN A 75 19.07 20.15 -1.14
CA GLN A 75 17.94 21.07 -1.09
C GLN A 75 16.92 20.70 -2.16
N TRP A 76 15.64 20.69 -1.81
CA TRP A 76 14.58 20.38 -2.75
C TRP A 76 14.33 21.53 -3.71
N VAL A 77 14.61 21.31 -4.99
CA VAL A 77 14.09 22.13 -6.09
C VAL A 77 12.63 21.78 -6.35
N ASN A 78 12.31 20.47 -6.32
CA ASN A 78 10.97 19.93 -6.33
C ASN A 78 10.95 18.63 -5.54
N GLN A 79 10.15 18.53 -4.48
CA GLN A 79 10.03 17.32 -3.70
C GLN A 79 9.20 16.24 -4.44
N GLY A 80 8.16 16.67 -5.14
CA GLY A 80 7.29 15.77 -5.90
C GLY A 80 6.87 14.52 -5.12
N GLU A 81 7.01 13.37 -5.77
CA GLU A 81 6.68 12.05 -5.19
C GLU A 81 7.88 11.38 -4.48
N ALA A 82 8.82 12.15 -3.93
CA ALA A 82 10.03 11.61 -3.29
C ALA A 82 9.75 10.60 -2.17
N LYS A 83 8.59 10.67 -1.53
CA LYS A 83 8.14 9.75 -0.48
C LYS A 83 7.82 8.34 -0.98
N THR A 84 7.41 8.22 -2.23
CA THR A 84 6.95 6.95 -2.80
C THR A 84 7.89 6.38 -3.86
N ARG A 85 8.66 7.26 -4.53
CA ARG A 85 9.62 6.81 -5.55
C ARG A 85 10.82 6.13 -4.92
N ARG A 86 11.11 4.91 -5.38
CA ARG A 86 12.22 4.06 -4.94
C ARG A 86 13.40 4.17 -5.90
N ILE A 87 14.62 4.17 -5.34
CA ILE A 87 15.86 4.21 -6.12
C ILE A 87 16.32 2.78 -6.40
N LEU A 88 15.88 2.24 -7.55
CA LEU A 88 16.27 0.90 -7.99
C LEU A 88 17.71 0.89 -8.52
N HIS A 89 18.07 1.95 -9.23
CA HIS A 89 19.38 2.16 -9.81
C HIS A 89 19.80 3.61 -9.70
N SER A 90 21.09 3.88 -9.85
CA SER A 90 21.60 5.26 -9.91
C SER A 90 22.62 5.37 -11.04
N SER A 91 22.50 6.43 -11.83
CA SER A 91 23.41 6.70 -12.94
C SER A 91 23.96 8.11 -12.89
N LEU A 92 25.28 8.20 -13.02
CA LEU A 92 25.98 9.46 -13.24
C LEU A 92 26.03 9.74 -14.74
N ILE A 93 25.47 10.87 -15.16
CA ILE A 93 25.46 11.31 -16.55
C ILE A 93 26.63 12.25 -16.80
N ALA A 94 27.72 11.72 -17.31
CA ALA A 94 28.94 12.46 -17.61
C ALA A 94 29.13 12.73 -19.10
N SER A 95 28.65 11.85 -19.98
CA SER A 95 28.77 11.99 -21.44
C SER A 95 27.55 12.67 -22.07
N SER A 96 27.55 12.81 -23.41
CA SER A 96 26.41 13.37 -24.16
C SER A 96 25.17 12.50 -23.98
N ILE A 97 24.01 13.15 -23.84
CA ILE A 97 22.72 12.47 -23.58
C ILE A 97 22.38 11.40 -24.59
N GLU A 98 22.74 11.59 -25.86
CA GLU A 98 22.45 10.63 -26.93
C GLU A 98 23.04 9.23 -26.67
N TYR A 99 24.13 9.13 -25.91
CA TYR A 99 24.75 7.88 -25.52
C TYR A 99 24.21 7.31 -24.19
N GLU A 100 23.42 8.09 -23.46
CA GLU A 100 22.95 7.76 -22.11
C GLU A 100 21.43 7.55 -22.04
N LEU A 101 20.73 7.57 -23.19
CA LEU A 101 19.26 7.47 -23.24
C LEU A 101 18.72 6.21 -22.61
N ASN A 102 19.47 5.12 -22.62
CA ASN A 102 19.11 3.85 -21.99
C ASN A 102 19.07 3.89 -20.45
N LYS A 103 19.60 4.95 -19.84
CA LYS A 103 19.57 5.16 -18.39
C LYS A 103 18.30 5.87 -17.91
N PHE A 104 17.48 6.41 -18.81
CA PHE A 104 16.22 7.06 -18.45
C PHE A 104 15.10 6.01 -18.39
N ILE A 105 15.12 5.21 -17.31
CA ILE A 105 14.18 4.12 -17.06
C ILE A 105 13.49 4.29 -15.69
N ALA A 106 12.41 3.55 -15.48
CA ALA A 106 11.68 3.57 -14.21
C ALA A 106 12.60 3.23 -13.02
N GLY A 107 12.51 4.00 -11.94
CA GLY A 107 13.32 3.79 -10.73
C GLY A 107 14.78 4.23 -10.81
N GLU A 108 15.19 4.88 -11.89
CA GLU A 108 16.57 5.40 -12.03
C GLU A 108 16.72 6.75 -11.32
N LEU A 109 17.75 6.88 -10.49
CA LEU A 109 18.19 8.15 -9.95
C LEU A 109 19.29 8.72 -10.86
N ILE A 110 18.99 9.83 -11.51
CA ILE A 110 19.94 10.52 -12.40
C ILE A 110 20.78 11.50 -11.58
N ILE A 111 22.10 11.44 -11.71
CA ILE A 111 23.03 12.35 -11.04
C ILE A 111 23.82 13.11 -12.12
N SER A 112 23.83 14.44 -12.06
CA SER A 112 24.56 15.26 -13.03
C SER A 112 24.91 16.63 -12.45
N ALA A 113 25.91 17.30 -13.02
CA ALA A 113 26.20 18.68 -12.68
C ALA A 113 25.03 19.60 -13.04
N SER A 114 24.76 20.61 -12.22
CA SER A 114 23.60 21.53 -12.40
C SER A 114 23.66 22.34 -13.70
N GLU A 115 24.85 22.51 -14.29
CA GLU A 115 25.05 23.16 -15.58
C GLU A 115 24.54 22.33 -16.78
N ARG A 116 24.34 21.02 -16.58
CA ARG A 116 23.84 20.10 -17.60
C ARG A 116 22.32 20.26 -17.76
N THR A 117 21.93 21.40 -18.34
CA THR A 117 20.52 21.70 -18.60
C THR A 117 19.87 20.70 -19.55
N ASP A 118 20.64 20.08 -20.44
CA ASP A 118 20.23 18.99 -21.31
C ASP A 118 19.78 17.76 -20.51
N VAL A 119 20.44 17.42 -19.40
CA VAL A 119 20.04 16.28 -18.54
C VAL A 119 18.75 16.60 -17.79
N LEU A 120 18.59 17.84 -17.27
CA LEU A 120 17.34 18.26 -16.64
C LEU A 120 16.15 18.19 -17.61
N LEU A 121 16.34 18.67 -18.83
CA LEU A 121 15.30 18.63 -19.86
C LEU A 121 14.97 17.20 -20.31
N ALA A 122 15.98 16.34 -20.47
CA ALA A 122 15.76 14.93 -20.81
C ALA A 122 15.05 14.17 -19.69
N SER A 123 15.43 14.37 -18.43
CA SER A 123 14.75 13.79 -17.27
C SER A 123 13.29 14.25 -17.20
N SER A 124 13.06 15.54 -17.47
CA SER A 124 11.71 16.10 -17.52
C SER A 124 10.88 15.53 -18.66
N LEU A 125 11.47 15.36 -19.84
CA LEU A 125 10.80 14.76 -20.99
C LEU A 125 10.49 13.28 -20.75
N ALA A 126 11.42 12.52 -20.20
CA ALA A 126 11.22 11.12 -19.81
C ALA A 126 10.05 10.97 -18.85
N THR A 127 10.02 11.79 -17.78
CA THR A 127 8.90 11.79 -16.82
C THR A 127 7.58 12.21 -17.49
N SER A 128 7.59 13.24 -18.32
CA SER A 128 6.39 13.69 -19.04
C SER A 128 5.83 12.63 -20.00
N ASN A 129 6.69 11.74 -20.50
CA ASN A 129 6.32 10.57 -21.30
C ASN A 129 5.93 9.33 -20.47
N GLY A 130 5.76 9.49 -19.15
CA GLY A 130 5.28 8.43 -18.27
C GLY A 130 6.36 7.55 -17.65
N ILE A 131 7.66 7.86 -17.82
CA ILE A 131 8.75 7.13 -17.16
C ILE A 131 8.93 7.67 -15.74
N PRO A 132 8.63 6.92 -14.68
CA PRO A 132 8.79 7.37 -13.30
C PRO A 132 10.25 7.22 -12.85
N LEU A 133 11.09 8.19 -13.24
CA LEU A 133 12.44 8.27 -12.68
C LEU A 133 12.36 8.34 -11.15
N ALA A 134 13.29 7.70 -10.44
CA ALA A 134 13.38 7.86 -8.99
C ALA A 134 13.59 9.34 -8.62
N GLY A 135 14.45 10.03 -9.36
CA GLY A 135 14.66 11.47 -9.19
C GLY A 135 15.84 11.98 -10.01
N LEU A 136 16.08 13.27 -9.87
CA LEU A 136 17.24 13.95 -10.43
C LEU A 136 18.01 14.66 -9.32
N VAL A 137 19.31 14.40 -9.22
CA VAL A 137 20.24 15.10 -8.34
C VAL A 137 21.14 15.99 -9.17
N LEU A 138 21.07 17.28 -8.92
CA LEU A 138 21.89 18.32 -9.55
C LEU A 138 23.01 18.72 -8.57
N THR A 139 24.24 18.60 -9.01
CA THR A 139 25.42 18.79 -8.17
C THR A 139 26.14 20.08 -8.51
N GLU A 140 26.97 20.54 -7.57
CA GLU A 140 27.83 21.74 -7.73
C GLU A 140 27.00 23.03 -7.86
N ARG A 141 27.66 24.14 -8.10
CA ARG A 141 27.14 25.47 -8.40
C ARG A 141 25.70 25.79 -7.91
N GLU A 142 24.98 26.57 -8.69
CA GLU A 142 23.66 27.08 -8.33
C GLU A 142 22.53 26.13 -8.83
N ALA A 143 21.41 26.18 -8.14
CA ALA A 143 20.20 25.48 -8.58
C ALA A 143 19.71 26.04 -9.94
N PRO A 144 18.94 25.26 -10.72
CA PRO A 144 18.43 25.69 -12.02
C PRO A 144 17.63 26.99 -11.94
N ALA A 145 17.83 27.87 -12.93
CA ALA A 145 17.09 29.14 -13.00
C ALA A 145 15.57 28.90 -13.07
N PRO A 146 14.73 29.73 -12.42
CA PRO A 146 13.28 29.60 -12.40
C PRO A 146 12.64 29.45 -13.79
N LYS A 147 13.12 30.22 -14.78
CA LYS A 147 12.66 30.11 -16.18
C LYS A 147 12.89 28.73 -16.80
N LEU A 148 13.97 28.05 -16.45
CA LEU A 148 14.25 26.69 -16.94
C LEU A 148 13.28 25.68 -16.31
N LEU A 149 12.94 25.87 -15.03
CA LEU A 149 11.96 25.03 -14.33
C LEU A 149 10.54 25.21 -14.89
N GLU A 150 10.22 26.37 -15.47
CA GLU A 150 8.94 26.58 -16.16
C GLU A 150 8.78 25.61 -17.35
N PHE A 151 9.84 25.30 -18.08
CA PHE A 151 9.82 24.29 -19.16
C PHE A 151 9.64 22.86 -18.61
N CYS A 152 10.00 22.62 -17.36
CA CYS A 152 9.89 21.33 -16.69
C CYS A 152 8.56 21.12 -15.96
N GLN A 153 7.62 22.08 -16.04
CA GLN A 153 6.37 22.07 -15.27
C GLN A 153 5.52 20.82 -15.44
N SER A 154 5.53 20.20 -16.62
CA SER A 154 4.81 18.94 -16.84
C SER A 154 5.35 17.82 -15.96
N ALA A 155 6.66 17.63 -15.94
CA ALA A 155 7.33 16.63 -15.11
C ALA A 155 7.20 16.91 -13.61
N ILE A 156 7.31 18.20 -13.23
CA ILE A 156 7.13 18.67 -11.85
C ILE A 156 5.73 18.32 -11.36
N LYS A 157 4.69 18.58 -12.16
CA LYS A 157 3.30 18.20 -11.84
C LYS A 157 3.08 16.68 -11.79
N GLN A 158 3.86 15.92 -12.54
CA GLN A 158 3.87 14.45 -12.49
C GLN A 158 4.78 13.90 -11.39
N GLY A 159 5.21 14.76 -10.47
CA GLY A 159 5.87 14.37 -9.25
C GLY A 159 7.36 14.04 -9.38
N LEU A 160 8.07 14.47 -10.44
CA LEU A 160 9.53 14.26 -10.57
C LEU A 160 10.27 14.90 -9.38
N PRO A 161 10.95 14.12 -8.50
CA PRO A 161 11.77 14.68 -7.46
C PRO A 161 13.06 15.30 -8.04
N ILE A 162 13.38 16.54 -7.66
CA ILE A 162 14.60 17.22 -8.07
C ILE A 162 15.31 17.76 -6.83
N LEU A 163 16.49 17.26 -6.58
CA LEU A 163 17.39 17.70 -5.52
C LEU A 163 18.55 18.51 -6.11
N HIS A 164 18.99 19.50 -5.37
CA HIS A 164 20.23 20.23 -5.63
C HIS A 164 21.16 20.11 -4.44
N THR A 165 22.46 19.91 -4.68
CA THR A 165 23.50 19.89 -3.65
C THR A 165 24.72 20.68 -4.11
N HIS A 166 25.41 21.32 -3.17
CA HIS A 166 26.69 22.01 -3.43
C HIS A 166 27.90 21.05 -3.47
N LEU A 167 27.68 19.78 -3.13
CA LEU A 167 28.73 18.76 -3.26
C LEU A 167 29.09 18.58 -4.73
N ASN A 168 30.33 18.19 -5.00
CA ASN A 168 30.71 17.82 -6.34
C ASN A 168 30.12 16.46 -6.72
N THR A 169 30.06 16.19 -8.02
CA THR A 169 29.39 15.01 -8.56
C THR A 169 29.98 13.70 -8.04
N LEU A 170 31.32 13.62 -7.89
CA LEU A 170 31.99 12.42 -7.38
C LEU A 170 31.67 12.19 -5.90
N GLU A 171 31.76 13.22 -5.08
CA GLU A 171 31.46 13.16 -3.65
C GLU A 171 30.00 12.78 -3.43
N THR A 172 29.08 13.34 -4.20
CA THR A 172 27.66 12.99 -4.19
C THR A 172 27.45 11.48 -4.47
N ALA A 173 28.09 10.98 -5.53
CA ALA A 173 27.99 9.57 -5.89
C ALA A 173 28.59 8.65 -4.82
N GLN A 174 29.70 9.03 -4.18
CA GLN A 174 30.32 8.28 -3.09
C GLN A 174 29.40 8.22 -1.87
N ARG A 175 28.86 9.36 -1.42
CA ARG A 175 27.94 9.39 -0.27
C ARG A 175 26.68 8.54 -0.53
N LEU A 176 26.16 8.56 -1.74
CA LEU A 176 25.02 7.72 -2.11
C LEU A 176 25.38 6.23 -2.16
N SER A 177 26.60 5.89 -2.56
CA SER A 177 27.09 4.49 -2.55
C SER A 177 27.28 3.95 -1.14
N ASP A 178 27.66 4.83 -0.20
CA ASP A 178 27.87 4.50 1.20
C ASP A 178 26.56 4.58 2.04
N PHE A 179 25.44 4.91 1.40
CA PHE A 179 24.16 5.02 2.06
C PHE A 179 23.74 3.68 2.69
N GLY A 180 23.47 3.72 4.00
CA GLY A 180 23.10 2.53 4.76
C GLY A 180 21.75 1.93 4.37
N ASN A 181 21.62 0.62 4.60
CA ASN A 181 20.36 -0.12 4.32
C ASN A 181 19.34 -0.03 5.47
N GLU A 182 19.51 0.88 6.40
CA GLU A 182 18.56 1.07 7.49
C GLU A 182 17.19 1.51 6.95
N ILE A 183 16.13 0.99 7.59
CA ILE A 183 14.76 1.35 7.21
C ILE A 183 14.35 2.54 8.05
N PRO A 184 14.06 3.71 7.46
CA PRO A 184 13.52 4.84 8.19
C PRO A 184 12.23 4.48 8.92
N THR A 185 12.00 5.05 10.10
CA THR A 185 10.82 4.74 10.93
C THR A 185 9.49 5.06 10.27
N ASP A 186 9.49 6.00 9.33
CA ASP A 186 8.33 6.42 8.55
C ASP A 186 8.17 5.65 7.23
N ASP A 187 9.12 4.77 6.86
CA ASP A 187 9.02 3.88 5.69
C ASP A 187 8.31 2.57 6.06
N THR A 188 7.03 2.71 6.40
CA THR A 188 6.20 1.58 6.87
C THR A 188 6.02 0.53 5.78
N GLU A 189 5.97 0.91 4.53
CA GLU A 189 5.84 -0.01 3.39
C GLU A 189 7.05 -0.95 3.28
N ARG A 190 8.26 -0.39 3.28
CA ARG A 190 9.50 -1.19 3.27
C ARG A 190 9.61 -2.06 4.51
N ALA A 191 9.26 -1.51 5.68
CA ALA A 191 9.26 -2.28 6.92
C ALA A 191 8.33 -3.50 6.85
N GLU A 192 7.14 -3.36 6.25
CA GLU A 192 6.21 -4.47 6.04
C GLU A 192 6.72 -5.49 5.02
N GLN A 193 7.29 -5.04 3.91
CA GLN A 193 7.86 -5.92 2.90
C GLN A 193 9.01 -6.76 3.49
N VAL A 194 9.92 -6.13 4.23
CA VAL A 194 11.04 -6.81 4.92
C VAL A 194 10.52 -7.77 5.97
N THR A 195 9.55 -7.35 6.80
CA THR A 195 8.96 -8.22 7.83
C THR A 195 8.35 -9.47 7.22
N ARG A 196 7.61 -9.33 6.11
CA ARG A 196 7.02 -10.47 5.40
C ARG A 196 8.07 -11.39 4.79
N PHE A 197 9.05 -10.79 4.14
CA PHE A 197 10.13 -11.55 3.53
C PHE A 197 10.90 -12.36 4.59
N VAL A 198 11.27 -11.74 5.69
CA VAL A 198 11.94 -12.41 6.81
C VAL A 198 11.05 -13.50 7.41
N SER A 199 9.77 -13.20 7.66
CA SER A 199 8.85 -14.18 8.26
C SER A 199 8.59 -15.40 7.38
N SER A 200 8.62 -15.24 6.05
CA SER A 200 8.46 -16.37 5.11
C SER A 200 9.68 -17.32 5.08
N HIS A 201 10.82 -16.89 5.66
CA HIS A 201 12.06 -17.66 5.71
C HIS A 201 12.43 -18.15 7.11
N ILE A 202 11.51 -18.00 8.07
CA ILE A 202 11.70 -18.42 9.47
C ILE A 202 10.72 -19.55 9.79
N ASP A 203 11.16 -20.53 10.60
CA ASP A 203 10.29 -21.57 11.15
C ASP A 203 9.33 -20.97 12.19
N VAL A 204 8.14 -20.63 11.72
CA VAL A 204 7.09 -20.02 12.52
C VAL A 204 6.55 -20.99 13.57
N GLU A 205 6.52 -22.31 13.28
CA GLU A 205 6.05 -23.31 14.23
C GLU A 205 7.01 -23.44 15.42
N TRP A 206 8.31 -23.44 15.16
CA TRP A 206 9.31 -23.39 16.22
C TRP A 206 9.13 -22.14 17.10
N LEU A 207 8.92 -20.96 16.48
CA LEU A 207 8.69 -19.72 17.23
C LEU A 207 7.43 -19.80 18.09
N LYS A 208 6.31 -20.33 17.57
CA LYS A 208 5.07 -20.50 18.32
C LYS A 208 5.26 -21.40 19.54
N GLN A 209 5.99 -22.52 19.39
CA GLN A 209 6.25 -23.45 20.47
C GLN A 209 7.10 -22.82 21.60
N HIS A 210 8.03 -21.93 21.25
CA HIS A 210 8.99 -21.34 22.20
C HIS A 210 8.60 -19.92 22.68
N SER A 211 7.59 -19.29 22.10
CA SER A 211 7.14 -17.93 22.45
C SER A 211 5.92 -17.90 23.39
N ASN A 212 5.38 -19.05 23.78
CA ASN A 212 4.11 -19.16 24.50
C ASN A 212 4.27 -18.73 25.98
N ASN A 213 4.36 -17.42 26.25
CA ASN A 213 4.53 -16.83 27.57
C ASN A 213 3.21 -16.55 28.32
N GLY A 214 2.06 -17.16 27.90
CA GLY A 214 0.76 -16.95 28.56
C GLY A 214 0.19 -15.52 28.47
N ALA A 215 0.81 -14.63 27.72
CA ALA A 215 0.29 -13.29 27.49
C ALA A 215 -0.85 -13.32 26.47
N THR A 216 -1.93 -12.61 26.76
CA THR A 216 -3.02 -12.40 25.80
C THR A 216 -2.45 -11.68 24.58
N PRO A 217 -2.60 -12.25 23.35
CA PRO A 217 -2.10 -11.59 22.16
C PRO A 217 -2.75 -10.21 21.99
N ARG A 218 -1.97 -9.13 21.97
CA ARG A 218 -2.48 -7.82 21.54
C ARG A 218 -2.56 -7.80 20.03
N LEU A 219 -3.70 -7.35 19.51
CA LEU A 219 -3.88 -7.11 18.09
C LEU A 219 -3.15 -5.80 17.72
N SER A 220 -1.82 -5.91 17.54
CA SER A 220 -1.03 -4.77 17.07
C SER A 220 -1.39 -4.45 15.61
N PRO A 221 -1.15 -3.23 15.12
CA PRO A 221 -1.39 -2.86 13.72
C PRO A 221 -0.76 -3.83 12.71
N SER A 222 0.45 -4.29 12.98
CA SER A 222 1.15 -5.26 12.13
C SER A 222 0.46 -6.63 12.13
N ALA A 223 0.03 -7.11 13.31
CA ALA A 223 -0.72 -8.35 13.42
C ALA A 223 -2.08 -8.26 12.72
N PHE A 224 -2.79 -7.14 12.89
CA PHE A 224 -4.05 -6.88 12.22
C PHE A 224 -3.90 -6.93 10.68
N ARG A 225 -2.92 -6.21 10.12
CA ARG A 225 -2.65 -6.25 8.68
C ARG A 225 -2.29 -7.65 8.19
N HIS A 226 -1.49 -8.38 8.96
CA HIS A 226 -1.14 -9.77 8.62
C HIS A 226 -2.39 -10.64 8.58
N GLU A 227 -3.25 -10.57 9.59
CA GLU A 227 -4.51 -11.33 9.62
C GLU A 227 -5.44 -10.97 8.46
N LEU A 228 -5.56 -9.69 8.10
CA LEU A 228 -6.34 -9.26 6.93
C LEU A 228 -5.84 -9.94 5.66
N VAL A 229 -4.52 -9.93 5.44
CA VAL A 229 -3.91 -10.56 4.27
C VAL A 229 -4.16 -12.07 4.27
N GLN A 230 -3.99 -12.74 5.40
CA GLN A 230 -4.23 -14.20 5.49
C GLN A 230 -5.70 -14.55 5.24
N LYS A 231 -6.63 -13.79 5.83
CA LYS A 231 -8.09 -13.97 5.58
C LYS A 231 -8.42 -13.75 4.10
N SER A 232 -7.83 -12.74 3.46
CA SER A 232 -8.05 -12.43 2.05
C SER A 232 -7.53 -13.55 1.14
N ILE A 233 -6.31 -14.04 1.39
CA ILE A 233 -5.72 -15.16 0.65
C ILE A 233 -6.60 -16.42 0.78
N ALA A 234 -7.07 -16.72 2.00
CA ALA A 234 -7.94 -17.85 2.23
C ALA A 234 -9.31 -17.74 1.54
N ALA A 235 -9.83 -16.53 1.44
CA ALA A 235 -11.14 -16.24 0.85
C ALA A 235 -11.15 -16.34 -0.69
N LYS A 236 -10.02 -16.17 -1.37
CA LYS A 236 -9.86 -16.25 -2.85
C LYS A 236 -10.91 -15.47 -3.63
N LYS A 237 -11.16 -14.22 -3.23
CA LYS A 237 -12.22 -13.39 -3.79
C LYS A 237 -11.82 -12.73 -5.11
N ARG A 238 -12.80 -12.58 -6.01
CA ARG A 238 -12.68 -11.85 -7.28
C ARG A 238 -13.08 -10.40 -7.05
N ILE A 239 -12.15 -9.48 -7.27
CA ILE A 239 -12.33 -8.05 -7.03
C ILE A 239 -12.20 -7.28 -8.33
N VAL A 240 -13.26 -6.57 -8.72
CA VAL A 240 -13.23 -5.69 -9.90
C VAL A 240 -12.73 -4.31 -9.54
N LEU A 241 -11.87 -3.77 -10.39
CA LEU A 241 -11.22 -2.47 -10.31
C LEU A 241 -11.65 -1.65 -11.52
N PRO A 242 -12.67 -0.78 -11.38
CA PRO A 242 -13.26 -0.06 -12.52
C PRO A 242 -12.32 0.95 -13.19
N GLU A 243 -11.33 1.46 -12.45
CA GLU A 243 -10.32 2.42 -12.92
C GLU A 243 -9.09 1.64 -13.44
N GLY A 244 -9.31 0.71 -14.36
CA GLY A 244 -8.35 -0.31 -14.74
C GLY A 244 -7.14 0.18 -15.53
N ASP A 245 -7.16 1.39 -16.08
CA ASP A 245 -6.06 2.04 -16.79
C ASP A 245 -5.29 3.06 -15.92
N GLU A 246 -5.72 3.25 -14.67
CA GLU A 246 -5.05 4.16 -13.74
C GLU A 246 -3.79 3.50 -13.17
N PRO A 247 -2.61 4.17 -13.21
CA PRO A 247 -1.33 3.55 -12.84
C PRO A 247 -1.28 2.95 -11.44
N ARG A 248 -1.83 3.60 -10.42
CA ARG A 248 -1.87 3.11 -9.03
C ARG A 248 -2.77 1.88 -8.90
N THR A 249 -3.86 1.85 -9.67
CA THR A 249 -4.77 0.71 -9.71
C THR A 249 -4.11 -0.51 -10.34
N ILE A 250 -3.36 -0.31 -11.43
CA ILE A 250 -2.61 -1.39 -12.09
C ILE A 250 -1.54 -1.95 -11.15
N GLU A 251 -0.78 -1.08 -10.48
CA GLU A 251 0.25 -1.48 -9.54
C GLU A 251 -0.34 -2.25 -8.34
N ALA A 252 -1.42 -1.74 -7.76
CA ALA A 252 -2.12 -2.41 -6.67
C ALA A 252 -2.67 -3.78 -7.09
N ALA A 253 -3.27 -3.87 -8.29
CA ALA A 253 -3.77 -5.13 -8.85
C ALA A 253 -2.65 -6.15 -9.06
N ALA A 254 -1.51 -5.71 -9.61
CA ALA A 254 -0.34 -6.56 -9.82
C ALA A 254 0.20 -7.12 -8.49
N ILE A 255 0.33 -6.28 -7.48
CA ILE A 255 0.79 -6.68 -6.14
C ILE A 255 -0.22 -7.65 -5.50
N CYS A 256 -1.51 -7.34 -5.50
CA CYS A 256 -2.54 -8.18 -4.89
C CYS A 256 -2.63 -9.55 -5.58
N GLN A 257 -2.58 -9.57 -6.91
CA GLN A 257 -2.61 -10.81 -7.70
C GLN A 257 -1.37 -11.67 -7.45
N ALA A 258 -0.17 -11.08 -7.52
CA ALA A 258 1.09 -11.81 -7.28
C ALA A 258 1.17 -12.41 -5.87
N ARG A 259 0.57 -11.74 -4.89
CA ARG A 259 0.53 -12.19 -3.48
C ARG A 259 -0.66 -13.09 -3.15
N GLY A 260 -1.55 -13.36 -4.13
CA GLY A 260 -2.75 -14.16 -3.92
C GLY A 260 -3.77 -13.53 -2.96
N ILE A 261 -3.70 -12.21 -2.72
CA ILE A 261 -4.62 -11.48 -1.82
C ILE A 261 -6.03 -11.46 -2.41
N ALA A 262 -6.11 -11.23 -3.72
CA ALA A 262 -7.36 -11.24 -4.47
C ALA A 262 -7.11 -11.67 -5.91
N HIS A 263 -8.11 -12.22 -6.55
CA HIS A 263 -8.14 -12.33 -8.00
C HIS A 263 -8.64 -11.00 -8.57
N CYS A 264 -7.70 -10.16 -9.04
CA CYS A 264 -8.01 -8.81 -9.50
C CYS A 264 -8.47 -8.80 -10.96
N ILE A 265 -9.48 -7.98 -11.25
CA ILE A 265 -10.05 -7.78 -12.58
C ILE A 265 -10.00 -6.29 -12.91
N LEU A 266 -9.20 -5.90 -13.90
CA LEU A 266 -9.10 -4.54 -14.37
C LEU A 266 -10.14 -4.30 -15.48
N LEU A 267 -11.01 -3.30 -15.33
CA LEU A 267 -11.93 -2.86 -16.39
C LEU A 267 -11.26 -1.75 -17.20
N ALA A 268 -10.58 -2.13 -18.26
CA ALA A 268 -9.92 -1.21 -19.19
C ALA A 268 -9.59 -1.93 -20.50
N LYS A 269 -9.23 -1.15 -21.53
CA LYS A 269 -8.67 -1.72 -22.78
C LYS A 269 -7.32 -2.35 -22.49
N PRO A 270 -7.07 -3.61 -22.89
CA PRO A 270 -5.82 -4.30 -22.63
C PRO A 270 -4.58 -3.51 -23.07
N GLU A 271 -4.63 -2.87 -24.22
CA GLU A 271 -3.53 -2.07 -24.77
C GLU A 271 -3.16 -0.92 -23.83
N ALA A 272 -4.17 -0.20 -23.29
CA ALA A 272 -3.95 0.91 -22.37
C ALA A 272 -3.28 0.43 -21.06
N VAL A 273 -3.70 -0.71 -20.52
CA VAL A 273 -3.09 -1.30 -19.33
C VAL A 273 -1.64 -1.69 -19.58
N HIS A 274 -1.36 -2.35 -20.72
CA HIS A 274 0.01 -2.75 -21.08
C HIS A 274 0.93 -1.56 -21.31
N ASP A 275 0.44 -0.49 -21.95
CA ASP A 275 1.22 0.72 -22.20
C ASP A 275 1.58 1.42 -20.89
N VAL A 276 0.62 1.56 -19.96
CA VAL A 276 0.86 2.13 -18.64
C VAL A 276 1.81 1.26 -17.82
N ALA A 277 1.59 -0.06 -17.79
CA ALA A 277 2.45 -0.98 -17.06
C ALA A 277 3.90 -0.91 -17.56
N LYS A 278 4.10 -0.90 -18.89
CA LYS A 278 5.42 -0.75 -19.52
C LYS A 278 6.08 0.58 -19.17
N ALA A 279 5.34 1.68 -19.27
CA ALA A 279 5.86 3.01 -18.97
C ALA A 279 6.27 3.16 -17.48
N ARG A 280 5.55 2.47 -16.58
CA ARG A 280 5.79 2.51 -15.13
C ARG A 280 6.72 1.42 -14.63
N GLY A 281 7.18 0.50 -15.48
CA GLY A 281 7.99 -0.64 -15.07
C GLY A 281 7.24 -1.64 -14.18
N ILE A 282 5.90 -1.70 -14.31
CA ILE A 282 5.05 -2.63 -13.56
C ILE A 282 5.05 -3.98 -14.28
N GLU A 283 5.46 -5.03 -13.62
CA GLU A 283 5.35 -6.39 -14.12
C GLU A 283 3.95 -6.92 -13.85
N LEU A 284 3.21 -7.24 -14.92
CA LEU A 284 1.87 -7.80 -14.81
C LEU A 284 1.97 -9.31 -14.55
N PRO A 285 1.50 -9.79 -13.38
CA PRO A 285 1.59 -11.20 -13.04
C PRO A 285 0.66 -12.07 -13.91
N ALA A 286 1.05 -13.32 -14.10
CA ALA A 286 0.20 -14.29 -14.79
C ALA A 286 -1.14 -14.46 -14.07
N GLY A 287 -2.24 -14.46 -14.82
CA GLY A 287 -3.59 -14.60 -14.29
C GLY A 287 -4.25 -13.30 -13.83
N LEU A 288 -3.60 -12.14 -13.97
CA LEU A 288 -4.27 -10.86 -13.83
C LEU A 288 -5.26 -10.70 -15.00
N GLU A 289 -6.55 -10.57 -14.68
CA GLU A 289 -7.63 -10.49 -15.66
C GLU A 289 -7.84 -9.03 -16.08
N ILE A 290 -7.81 -8.77 -17.40
CA ILE A 290 -8.09 -7.46 -17.99
C ILE A 290 -9.28 -7.62 -18.92
N ILE A 291 -10.35 -6.90 -18.63
CA ILE A 291 -11.61 -6.98 -19.38
C ILE A 291 -11.86 -5.64 -20.08
N ASP A 292 -11.98 -5.67 -21.41
CA ASP A 292 -12.41 -4.51 -22.18
C ASP A 292 -13.90 -4.23 -21.89
N PRO A 293 -14.25 -3.08 -21.29
CA PRO A 293 -15.63 -2.72 -20.99
C PRO A 293 -16.55 -2.74 -22.20
N ASP A 294 -16.02 -2.41 -23.39
CA ASP A 294 -16.80 -2.36 -24.64
C ASP A 294 -17.31 -3.74 -25.09
N GLN A 295 -16.58 -4.80 -24.72
CA GLN A 295 -16.94 -6.17 -25.08
C GLN A 295 -18.04 -6.78 -24.18
N ILE A 296 -18.17 -6.27 -22.93
CA ILE A 296 -19.09 -6.87 -21.97
C ILE A 296 -20.29 -6.00 -21.65
N ARG A 297 -20.28 -4.71 -21.99
CA ARG A 297 -21.29 -3.73 -21.59
C ARG A 297 -22.71 -4.12 -21.95
N ASP A 298 -22.93 -4.55 -23.18
CA ASP A 298 -24.28 -4.78 -23.73
C ASP A 298 -25.03 -5.91 -22.98
N GLN A 299 -24.35 -6.89 -22.41
CA GLN A 299 -24.96 -7.97 -21.62
C GLN A 299 -25.57 -7.49 -20.31
N TYR A 300 -25.20 -6.31 -19.80
CA TYR A 300 -25.70 -5.75 -18.54
C TYR A 300 -26.88 -4.79 -18.73
N ILE A 301 -27.28 -4.45 -19.97
CA ILE A 301 -28.36 -3.51 -20.25
C ILE A 301 -29.69 -4.05 -19.70
N ALA A 302 -30.12 -5.22 -20.16
CA ALA A 302 -31.39 -5.82 -19.75
C ALA A 302 -31.44 -6.12 -18.24
N PRO A 303 -30.42 -6.73 -17.61
CA PRO A 303 -30.40 -6.93 -16.16
C PRO A 303 -30.47 -5.61 -15.37
N MET A 304 -29.82 -4.54 -15.85
CA MET A 304 -29.88 -3.24 -15.19
C MET A 304 -31.28 -2.62 -15.21
N VAL A 305 -31.98 -2.70 -16.37
CA VAL A 305 -33.36 -2.23 -16.49
C VAL A 305 -34.28 -3.01 -15.54
N GLU A 306 -34.09 -4.32 -15.42
CA GLU A 306 -34.85 -5.17 -14.51
C GLU A 306 -34.62 -4.79 -13.04
N LEU A 307 -33.37 -4.64 -12.60
CA LEU A 307 -33.04 -4.21 -11.24
C LEU A 307 -33.59 -2.84 -10.89
N ARG A 308 -33.68 -1.94 -11.87
CA ARG A 308 -34.23 -0.58 -11.70
C ARG A 308 -35.76 -0.51 -11.75
N LYS A 309 -36.44 -1.65 -11.99
CA LYS A 309 -37.92 -1.78 -11.92
C LYS A 309 -38.65 -0.69 -12.71
N GLY A 310 -38.33 -0.49 -13.98
CA GLY A 310 -38.96 0.48 -14.86
C GLY A 310 -38.59 1.95 -14.66
N LYS A 311 -37.64 2.25 -13.80
CA LYS A 311 -37.06 3.60 -13.64
C LYS A 311 -35.99 3.95 -14.69
N LEU A 312 -35.71 3.03 -15.58
CA LEU A 312 -34.69 3.13 -16.59
C LEU A 312 -35.09 2.34 -17.83
N ASN A 313 -34.85 2.88 -19.02
CA ASN A 313 -35.02 2.17 -20.28
C ASN A 313 -33.64 1.70 -20.82
N ASP A 314 -33.65 0.87 -21.88
CA ASP A 314 -32.44 0.29 -22.47
C ASP A 314 -31.40 1.33 -22.89
N LEU A 315 -31.87 2.45 -23.50
CA LEU A 315 -30.99 3.52 -23.95
C LEU A 315 -30.27 4.20 -22.79
N GLN A 316 -31.04 4.51 -21.75
CA GLN A 316 -30.49 5.11 -20.51
C GLN A 316 -29.56 4.14 -19.76
N ALA A 317 -29.90 2.84 -19.75
CA ALA A 317 -29.02 1.81 -19.19
C ALA A 317 -27.71 1.73 -19.94
N LYS A 318 -27.76 1.72 -21.27
CA LYS A 318 -26.57 1.72 -22.12
C LYS A 318 -25.69 2.95 -21.91
N GLU A 319 -26.28 4.12 -21.74
CA GLU A 319 -25.56 5.36 -21.42
C GLU A 319 -24.89 5.29 -20.05
N GLN A 320 -25.61 4.88 -19.00
CA GLN A 320 -25.03 4.77 -17.65
C GLN A 320 -23.92 3.72 -17.55
N LEU A 321 -24.02 2.63 -18.30
CA LEU A 321 -22.99 1.58 -18.36
C LEU A 321 -21.69 2.02 -19.06
N GLN A 322 -21.64 3.23 -19.65
CA GLN A 322 -20.38 3.82 -20.12
C GLN A 322 -19.42 4.11 -18.96
N ASP A 323 -19.98 4.41 -17.79
CA ASP A 323 -19.21 4.55 -16.55
C ASP A 323 -18.79 3.16 -16.07
N THR A 324 -17.48 2.94 -15.95
CA THR A 324 -16.90 1.66 -15.52
C THR A 324 -17.24 1.31 -14.07
N VAL A 325 -17.51 2.30 -13.20
CA VAL A 325 -17.99 2.05 -11.82
C VAL A 325 -19.40 1.49 -11.84
N VAL A 326 -20.29 2.02 -12.70
CA VAL A 326 -21.63 1.48 -12.90
C VAL A 326 -21.57 0.06 -13.45
N LEU A 327 -20.72 -0.19 -14.45
CA LEU A 327 -20.50 -1.51 -15.03
C LEU A 327 -19.98 -2.51 -13.98
N GLY A 328 -18.94 -2.15 -13.26
CA GLY A 328 -18.39 -2.97 -12.16
C GLY A 328 -19.43 -3.24 -11.05
N THR A 329 -20.27 -2.26 -10.74
CA THR A 329 -21.37 -2.44 -9.78
C THR A 329 -22.44 -3.42 -10.31
N MET A 330 -22.70 -3.43 -11.60
CA MET A 330 -23.59 -4.44 -12.22
C MET A 330 -22.97 -5.84 -12.18
N MET A 331 -21.64 -5.96 -12.41
CA MET A 331 -20.94 -7.23 -12.25
C MET A 331 -21.10 -7.76 -10.80
N LEU A 332 -20.97 -6.88 -9.81
CA LEU A 332 -21.16 -7.22 -8.41
C LEU A 332 -22.62 -7.58 -8.09
N ALA A 333 -23.58 -6.82 -8.61
CA ALA A 333 -25.00 -7.06 -8.37
C ALA A 333 -25.51 -8.38 -8.95
N LEU A 334 -24.80 -8.95 -9.93
CA LEU A 334 -25.11 -10.23 -10.57
C LEU A 334 -24.17 -11.36 -10.12
N ASP A 335 -23.41 -11.18 -9.05
CA ASP A 335 -22.46 -12.15 -8.49
C ASP A 335 -21.37 -12.64 -9.48
N HIS A 336 -21.05 -11.83 -10.51
CA HIS A 336 -19.95 -12.12 -11.42
C HIS A 336 -18.60 -11.83 -10.76
N VAL A 337 -18.58 -11.00 -9.74
CA VAL A 337 -17.44 -10.68 -8.88
C VAL A 337 -17.91 -10.62 -7.43
N ASP A 338 -16.99 -10.77 -6.49
CA ASP A 338 -17.28 -10.75 -5.05
C ASP A 338 -17.17 -9.36 -4.41
N GLY A 339 -16.50 -8.45 -5.07
CA GLY A 339 -16.30 -7.09 -4.56
C GLY A 339 -15.86 -6.12 -5.64
N LEU A 340 -15.99 -4.83 -5.33
CA LEU A 340 -15.55 -3.71 -6.17
C LEU A 340 -14.74 -2.74 -5.31
N VAL A 341 -13.59 -2.30 -5.84
CA VAL A 341 -12.75 -1.25 -5.23
C VAL A 341 -12.52 -0.15 -6.25
N SER A 342 -12.86 1.08 -5.88
CA SER A 342 -12.75 2.27 -6.72
C SER A 342 -12.41 3.49 -5.85
N GLY A 343 -12.02 4.59 -6.46
CA GLY A 343 -11.73 5.87 -5.81
C GLY A 343 -10.33 6.41 -6.09
N ALA A 344 -9.60 5.82 -7.02
CA ALA A 344 -8.32 6.37 -7.47
C ALA A 344 -8.51 7.71 -8.22
N VAL A 345 -9.57 7.82 -9.03
CA VAL A 345 -9.95 9.05 -9.75
C VAL A 345 -11.42 9.45 -9.52
N HIS A 346 -12.29 8.52 -9.15
CA HIS A 346 -13.69 8.81 -8.85
C HIS A 346 -13.88 9.35 -7.44
N THR A 347 -14.87 10.23 -7.27
CA THR A 347 -15.28 10.71 -5.94
C THR A 347 -16.03 9.61 -5.18
N THR A 348 -16.07 9.70 -3.84
CA THR A 348 -16.88 8.81 -2.99
C THR A 348 -18.33 8.74 -3.47
N ALA A 349 -18.95 9.88 -3.82
CA ALA A 349 -20.31 9.93 -4.30
C ALA A 349 -20.50 9.14 -5.61
N ASN A 350 -19.55 9.22 -6.54
CA ASN A 350 -19.61 8.49 -7.81
C ASN A 350 -19.43 6.98 -7.61
N THR A 351 -18.63 6.58 -6.64
CA THR A 351 -18.41 5.16 -6.31
C THR A 351 -19.63 4.56 -5.60
N VAL A 352 -20.21 5.27 -4.63
CA VAL A 352 -21.27 4.72 -3.76
C VAL A 352 -22.66 4.80 -4.38
N ARG A 353 -22.94 5.83 -5.20
CA ARG A 353 -24.27 6.04 -5.83
C ARG A 353 -24.76 4.84 -6.65
N PRO A 354 -23.96 4.21 -7.53
CA PRO A 354 -24.39 3.00 -8.23
C PRO A 354 -24.77 1.85 -7.30
N ALA A 355 -24.02 1.64 -6.21
CA ALA A 355 -24.32 0.61 -5.23
C ALA A 355 -25.68 0.85 -4.53
N PHE A 356 -25.97 2.09 -4.13
CA PHE A 356 -27.31 2.44 -3.59
C PHE A 356 -28.43 2.18 -4.58
N GLN A 357 -28.18 2.37 -5.86
CA GLN A 357 -29.21 2.24 -6.87
C GLN A 357 -29.45 0.79 -7.32
N LEU A 358 -28.41 -0.03 -7.34
CA LEU A 358 -28.41 -1.38 -7.93
C LEU A 358 -28.40 -2.50 -6.88
N ILE A 359 -27.64 -2.34 -5.82
CA ILE A 359 -27.44 -3.36 -4.77
C ILE A 359 -28.36 -3.08 -3.56
N LYS A 360 -28.41 -1.81 -3.10
CA LYS A 360 -29.15 -1.33 -1.93
C LYS A 360 -28.53 -1.81 -0.60
N THR A 361 -29.26 -1.59 0.52
CA THR A 361 -28.89 -2.06 1.86
C THR A 361 -29.29 -3.51 2.07
N ALA A 362 -28.53 -4.21 2.91
CA ALA A 362 -28.95 -5.52 3.41
C ALA A 362 -30.29 -5.39 4.20
N PRO A 363 -31.16 -6.40 4.19
CA PRO A 363 -32.52 -6.32 4.79
C PRO A 363 -32.53 -5.94 6.27
N ALA A 364 -31.48 -6.22 7.00
CA ALA A 364 -31.37 -5.93 8.43
C ALA A 364 -31.02 -4.46 8.75
N TYR A 365 -30.66 -3.65 7.75
CA TYR A 365 -30.12 -2.30 7.93
C TYR A 365 -30.95 -1.25 7.17
N SER A 366 -31.23 -0.14 7.84
CA SER A 366 -31.99 0.97 7.25
C SER A 366 -31.10 1.97 6.53
N LEU A 367 -29.79 1.99 6.86
CA LEU A 367 -28.82 2.91 6.27
C LEU A 367 -27.51 2.19 5.94
N VAL A 368 -26.71 2.83 5.10
CA VAL A 368 -25.32 2.45 4.85
C VAL A 368 -24.43 3.32 5.71
N SER A 369 -23.46 2.71 6.36
CA SER A 369 -22.42 3.40 7.13
C SER A 369 -21.02 3.04 6.64
N SER A 370 -20.06 3.88 6.97
CA SER A 370 -18.64 3.68 6.67
C SER A 370 -17.81 3.59 7.95
N ILE A 371 -16.77 2.77 7.91
CA ILE A 371 -15.81 2.68 9.01
C ILE A 371 -14.39 2.87 8.50
N PHE A 372 -13.52 3.40 9.36
CA PHE A 372 -12.07 3.36 9.20
C PHE A 372 -11.45 2.50 10.29
N PHE A 373 -10.50 1.66 9.89
CA PHE A 373 -9.56 1.04 10.81
C PHE A 373 -8.36 1.97 10.98
N MET A 374 -8.29 2.60 12.15
CA MET A 374 -7.21 3.53 12.49
C MET A 374 -6.06 2.75 13.11
N LEU A 375 -4.99 2.58 12.33
CA LEU A 375 -3.78 1.88 12.75
C LEU A 375 -2.86 2.87 13.46
N LEU A 376 -3.00 3.00 14.76
CA LEU A 376 -2.14 3.81 15.61
C LEU A 376 -0.81 3.06 15.88
N PRO A 377 0.19 3.66 16.54
CA PRO A 377 1.47 2.98 16.76
C PRO A 377 1.35 1.60 17.41
N ASP A 378 0.47 1.45 18.41
CA ASP A 378 0.36 0.24 19.24
C ASP A 378 -1.01 -0.44 19.19
N GLU A 379 -2.05 0.21 18.65
CA GLU A 379 -3.44 -0.21 18.74
C GLU A 379 -4.20 0.02 17.44
N VAL A 380 -5.30 -0.72 17.27
CA VAL A 380 -6.23 -0.58 16.14
C VAL A 380 -7.57 -0.10 16.67
N TYR A 381 -8.03 1.06 16.24
CA TYR A 381 -9.37 1.56 16.51
C TYR A 381 -10.28 1.50 15.29
N VAL A 382 -11.58 1.44 15.55
CA VAL A 382 -12.61 1.51 14.52
C VAL A 382 -13.37 2.81 14.69
N TYR A 383 -13.36 3.66 13.67
CA TYR A 383 -14.11 4.92 13.63
C TYR A 383 -15.29 4.78 12.65
N GLY A 384 -16.48 5.18 13.07
CA GLY A 384 -17.70 5.19 12.25
C GLY A 384 -18.65 6.31 12.72
N ASP A 385 -19.41 6.94 11.85
CA ASP A 385 -19.34 6.99 10.39
C ASP A 385 -18.25 7.94 9.92
N CYS A 386 -17.62 7.62 8.79
CA CYS A 386 -16.45 8.38 8.31
C CYS A 386 -16.76 9.23 7.07
N ALA A 387 -17.77 8.88 6.24
CA ALA A 387 -17.91 9.50 4.93
C ALA A 387 -19.33 9.51 4.32
N ILE A 388 -20.31 8.84 4.92
CA ILE A 388 -21.62 8.61 4.29
C ILE A 388 -22.74 9.46 4.91
N ASN A 389 -22.80 9.55 6.24
CA ASN A 389 -23.87 10.21 6.96
C ASN A 389 -23.35 11.46 7.69
N PRO A 390 -23.46 12.65 7.11
CA PRO A 390 -22.86 13.87 7.69
C PRO A 390 -23.58 14.35 8.96
N ASP A 391 -24.91 14.13 9.07
CA ASP A 391 -25.70 14.51 10.25
C ASP A 391 -26.77 13.45 10.54
N PRO A 392 -26.40 12.31 11.15
CA PRO A 392 -27.32 11.24 11.46
C PRO A 392 -28.27 11.62 12.62
N THR A 393 -29.52 11.09 12.57
CA THR A 393 -30.44 11.15 13.73
C THR A 393 -29.94 10.25 14.86
N ALA A 394 -30.55 10.32 16.05
CA ALA A 394 -30.20 9.43 17.16
C ALA A 394 -30.38 7.95 16.82
N GLU A 395 -31.45 7.59 16.12
CA GLU A 395 -31.73 6.22 15.65
C GLU A 395 -30.69 5.74 14.63
N GLN A 396 -30.32 6.62 13.69
CA GLN A 396 -29.28 6.35 12.69
C GLN A 396 -27.91 6.19 13.34
N LEU A 397 -27.57 7.06 14.28
CA LEU A 397 -26.29 6.99 15.01
C LEU A 397 -26.18 5.72 15.85
N ALA A 398 -27.28 5.27 16.46
CA ALA A 398 -27.35 3.99 17.16
C ALA A 398 -27.11 2.80 16.18
N GLU A 399 -27.70 2.86 14.99
CA GLU A 399 -27.51 1.84 13.97
C GLU A 399 -26.07 1.83 13.43
N ILE A 400 -25.46 3.00 13.23
CA ILE A 400 -24.03 3.15 12.86
C ILE A 400 -23.15 2.48 13.90
N ALA A 401 -23.39 2.70 15.19
CA ALA A 401 -22.63 2.09 16.27
C ALA A 401 -22.73 0.55 16.24
N ILE A 402 -23.92 0.01 16.03
CA ILE A 402 -24.16 -1.44 15.93
C ILE A 402 -23.44 -2.04 14.71
N GLN A 403 -23.57 -1.41 13.53
CA GLN A 403 -22.89 -1.84 12.32
C GLN A 403 -21.37 -1.79 12.46
N SER A 404 -20.85 -0.75 13.12
CA SER A 404 -19.40 -0.61 13.40
C SER A 404 -18.91 -1.72 14.33
N ALA A 405 -19.68 -2.10 15.35
CA ALA A 405 -19.36 -3.20 16.24
C ALA A 405 -19.34 -4.56 15.52
N ASP A 406 -20.33 -4.82 14.69
CA ASP A 406 -20.40 -6.07 13.92
C ASP A 406 -19.25 -6.16 12.92
N SER A 407 -18.88 -5.04 12.29
CA SER A 407 -17.70 -4.95 11.45
C SER A 407 -16.43 -5.19 12.25
N ALA A 408 -16.25 -4.56 13.41
CA ALA A 408 -15.07 -4.78 14.27
C ALA A 408 -14.91 -6.27 14.65
N LYS A 409 -16.01 -6.94 15.04
CA LYS A 409 -16.02 -8.38 15.34
C LYS A 409 -15.60 -9.23 14.14
N ALA A 410 -16.09 -8.92 12.94
CA ALA A 410 -15.74 -9.64 11.71
C ALA A 410 -14.23 -9.58 11.42
N PHE A 411 -13.58 -8.48 11.82
CA PHE A 411 -12.13 -8.27 11.68
C PHE A 411 -11.31 -8.72 12.91
N GLY A 412 -11.94 -9.38 13.89
CA GLY A 412 -11.24 -9.95 15.05
C GLY A 412 -11.00 -8.97 16.21
N ILE A 413 -11.68 -7.81 16.19
CA ILE A 413 -11.61 -6.81 17.26
C ILE A 413 -12.80 -7.01 18.21
N ASP A 414 -12.56 -7.13 19.51
CA ASP A 414 -13.61 -7.14 20.53
C ASP A 414 -14.11 -5.71 20.76
N PRO A 415 -15.35 -5.36 20.33
CA PRO A 415 -15.79 -3.97 20.30
C PRO A 415 -16.16 -3.47 21.70
N ARG A 416 -15.59 -2.32 22.06
CA ARG A 416 -16.03 -1.45 23.14
C ARG A 416 -16.30 -0.09 22.52
N ILE A 417 -17.54 0.38 22.60
CA ILE A 417 -18.01 1.50 21.83
C ILE A 417 -18.11 2.74 22.70
N ALA A 418 -17.44 3.80 22.29
CA ALA A 418 -17.62 5.13 22.85
C ALA A 418 -18.43 5.98 21.87
N MET A 419 -19.58 6.47 22.32
CA MET A 419 -20.41 7.41 21.56
C MET A 419 -19.94 8.83 21.87
N ILE A 420 -19.24 9.47 20.93
CA ILE A 420 -18.49 10.69 21.20
C ILE A 420 -19.34 11.94 20.98
N SER A 421 -19.35 12.84 21.98
CA SER A 421 -19.82 14.22 21.87
C SER A 421 -18.76 15.19 22.42
N TYR A 422 -18.99 16.49 22.31
CA TYR A 422 -18.14 17.50 22.97
C TYR A 422 -18.29 17.56 24.50
N SER A 423 -19.28 16.81 25.05
CA SER A 423 -19.56 16.76 26.49
C SER A 423 -19.25 15.39 27.06
N THR A 424 -18.70 15.36 28.28
CA THR A 424 -18.50 14.12 29.03
C THR A 424 -19.68 13.88 29.98
N GLY A 425 -20.36 12.75 29.84
CA GLY A 425 -21.52 12.37 30.64
C GLY A 425 -22.63 13.43 30.61
N THR A 426 -22.98 13.98 31.77
CA THR A 426 -24.04 15.00 31.91
C THR A 426 -23.52 16.43 32.07
N SER A 427 -22.24 16.68 31.81
CA SER A 427 -21.61 17.99 32.05
C SER A 427 -22.00 19.08 31.07
N GLY A 428 -22.49 18.72 29.89
CA GLY A 428 -22.94 19.66 28.84
C GLY A 428 -24.39 19.43 28.45
N THR A 429 -24.99 20.44 27.83
CA THR A 429 -26.34 20.41 27.28
C THR A 429 -26.32 20.93 25.85
N GLY A 430 -27.26 20.48 25.03
CA GLY A 430 -27.42 20.90 23.65
C GLY A 430 -27.90 19.76 22.76
N ALA A 431 -28.46 20.11 21.60
CA ALA A 431 -29.08 19.15 20.70
C ALA A 431 -28.17 17.99 20.29
N ASP A 432 -26.89 18.27 20.08
CA ASP A 432 -25.92 17.23 19.69
C ASP A 432 -25.60 16.30 20.87
N VAL A 433 -25.52 16.81 22.09
CA VAL A 433 -25.32 15.99 23.30
C VAL A 433 -26.53 15.10 23.54
N GLU A 434 -27.73 15.65 23.46
CA GLU A 434 -28.97 14.91 23.62
C GLU A 434 -29.12 13.83 22.55
N LYS A 435 -28.79 14.14 21.30
CA LYS A 435 -28.78 13.18 20.19
C LYS A 435 -27.86 11.98 20.48
N VAL A 436 -26.64 12.24 20.93
CA VAL A 436 -25.68 11.18 21.26
C VAL A 436 -26.13 10.34 22.47
N GLN A 437 -26.65 10.98 23.51
CA GLN A 437 -27.20 10.27 24.68
C GLN A 437 -28.39 9.36 24.28
N GLN A 438 -29.32 9.87 23.46
CA GLN A 438 -30.42 9.06 22.96
C GLN A 438 -29.94 7.90 22.10
N ALA A 439 -28.97 8.15 21.21
CA ALA A 439 -28.36 7.11 20.37
C ALA A 439 -27.73 6.01 21.23
N THR A 440 -27.00 6.38 22.27
CA THR A 440 -26.38 5.43 23.22
C THR A 440 -27.45 4.55 23.87
N GLN A 441 -28.52 5.13 24.38
CA GLN A 441 -29.63 4.38 25.00
C GLN A 441 -30.31 3.43 24.01
N ILE A 442 -30.58 3.88 22.79
CA ILE A 442 -31.18 3.07 21.73
C ILE A 442 -30.25 1.89 21.38
N ALA A 443 -28.95 2.15 21.22
CA ALA A 443 -27.97 1.11 20.90
C ALA A 443 -27.85 0.07 22.01
N GLN A 444 -27.79 0.48 23.29
CA GLN A 444 -27.78 -0.41 24.45
C GLN A 444 -29.04 -1.27 24.53
N GLN A 445 -30.23 -0.69 24.25
CA GLN A 445 -31.49 -1.45 24.24
C GLN A 445 -31.55 -2.47 23.11
N ARG A 446 -31.06 -2.12 21.90
CA ARG A 446 -31.08 -3.01 20.73
C ARG A 446 -30.02 -4.12 20.82
N ARG A 447 -28.88 -3.83 21.44
CA ARG A 447 -27.72 -4.73 21.55
C ARG A 447 -27.14 -4.73 22.97
N PRO A 448 -27.86 -5.35 23.95
CA PRO A 448 -27.43 -5.40 25.34
C PRO A 448 -26.16 -6.27 25.55
N ASP A 449 -25.74 -7.00 24.54
CA ASP A 449 -24.49 -7.78 24.51
C ASP A 449 -23.25 -6.92 24.26
N LEU A 450 -23.42 -5.68 23.79
CA LEU A 450 -22.32 -4.76 23.48
C LEU A 450 -22.04 -3.82 24.66
N LEU A 451 -20.76 -3.55 24.91
CA LEU A 451 -20.34 -2.51 25.85
C LEU A 451 -20.36 -1.18 25.12
N ILE A 452 -21.33 -0.33 25.44
CA ILE A 452 -21.55 0.98 24.79
C ILE A 452 -21.67 2.05 25.87
N ASP A 453 -20.89 3.14 25.75
CA ASP A 453 -20.92 4.30 26.63
C ASP A 453 -20.86 5.63 25.86
#